data_de4afbab21732dfe12b7e87141c8378a
#
_entry.id   de4afbab21732dfe12b7e87141c8378a
#
_cell.length_a   1.000
_cell.length_b   1.000
_cell.length_c   1.000
_cell.angle_alpha   90.00
_cell.angle_beta   90.00
_cell.angle_gamma   90.00
#
_symmetry.space_group_name_H-M   'P 1'
#
loop_
_entity.id
_entity.type
_entity.pdbx_description
1 polymer ?
#
loop_
_entity_poly.entity_id
_entity_poly.type
_entity_poly.pdbx_seq_one_letter_code
_entity_poly.pdbx_strand_id
1 'polypeptide(L)'
;MAGNSIVFTDNLDEVLGAFKSAKSMGLAKIGAAAQGYAKDDTPVRRGVLRDSIGVEVKDNEDAVYVGTMIDKFPAGEKPYGKYVELGARGRPGVHMLQRAASEHADEYKKLLEDSMKNA
;
A
#
# COMPACT_ATOMS: atom_id res chain seq x y z
N MET A 1 -5.40 42.89 5.63
CA MET A 1 -6.19 41.82 5.04
C MET A 1 -6.75 40.83 6.04
N ALA A 2 -7.16 41.40 7.18
CA ALA A 2 -7.72 40.58 8.27
C ALA A 2 -8.99 39.82 7.83
N GLY A 3 -9.83 40.40 6.97
CA GLY A 3 -11.04 39.72 6.48
C GLY A 3 -10.73 38.47 5.65
N ASN A 4 -9.71 38.52 4.79
CA ASN A 4 -9.32 37.36 3.99
C ASN A 4 -8.71 36.24 4.85
N SER A 5 -7.97 36.64 5.89
CA SER A 5 -7.40 35.66 6.81
C SER A 5 -8.48 34.95 7.61
N ILE A 6 -9.53 35.66 8.02
CA ILE A 6 -10.66 35.07 8.76
C ILE A 6 -11.42 34.07 7.89
N VAL A 7 -11.74 34.44 6.64
CA VAL A 7 -12.46 33.55 5.71
C VAL A 7 -11.62 32.29 5.44
N PHE A 8 -10.33 32.42 5.23
CA PHE A 8 -9.43 31.31 5.01
C PHE A 8 -9.40 30.37 6.22
N THR A 9 -9.35 30.94 7.44
CA THR A 9 -9.34 30.14 8.67
C THR A 9 -10.65 29.36 8.84
N ASP A 10 -11.78 29.96 8.51
CA ASP A 10 -13.08 29.30 8.63
C ASP A 10 -13.20 28.05 7.74
N ASN A 11 -12.51 28.05 6.60
CA ASN A 11 -12.55 26.92 5.65
C ASN A 11 -11.38 25.97 5.81
N LEU A 12 -10.41 26.30 6.65
CA LEU A 12 -9.16 25.52 6.74
C LEU A 12 -9.39 24.09 7.19
N ASP A 13 -10.25 23.86 8.18
CA ASP A 13 -10.52 22.52 8.67
C ASP A 13 -11.18 21.64 7.60
N GLU A 14 -12.09 22.20 6.81
CA GLU A 14 -12.71 21.48 5.69
C GLU A 14 -11.68 21.12 4.62
N VAL A 15 -10.81 22.07 4.27
CA VAL A 15 -9.76 21.88 3.27
C VAL A 15 -8.79 20.81 3.74
N LEU A 16 -8.34 20.87 4.99
CA LEU A 16 -7.44 19.86 5.57
C LEU A 16 -8.12 18.50 5.62
N GLY A 17 -9.40 18.45 5.99
CA GLY A 17 -10.18 17.22 5.99
C GLY A 17 -10.29 16.60 4.61
N ALA A 18 -10.53 17.41 3.58
CA ALA A 18 -10.61 16.95 2.20
C ALA A 18 -9.25 16.38 1.73
N PHE A 19 -8.14 17.06 2.06
CA PHE A 19 -6.81 16.57 1.72
C PHE A 19 -6.49 15.26 2.43
N LYS A 20 -6.82 15.14 3.71
CA LYS A 20 -6.60 13.89 4.46
C LYS A 20 -7.38 12.74 3.85
N SER A 21 -8.66 12.97 3.49
CA SER A 21 -9.48 11.94 2.85
C SER A 21 -8.93 11.55 1.49
N ALA A 22 -8.52 12.51 0.68
CA ALA A 22 -7.94 12.26 -0.64
C ALA A 22 -6.62 11.49 -0.54
N LYS A 23 -5.79 11.84 0.43
CA LYS A 23 -4.54 11.13 0.69
C LYS A 23 -4.79 9.70 1.11
N SER A 24 -5.72 9.46 2.03
CA SER A 24 -6.07 8.12 2.48
C SER A 24 -6.60 7.27 1.33
N MET A 25 -7.47 7.82 0.49
CA MET A 25 -7.97 7.14 -0.69
C MET A 25 -6.86 6.83 -1.70
N GLY A 26 -5.94 7.77 -1.89
CA GLY A 26 -4.79 7.57 -2.77
C GLY A 26 -3.88 6.46 -2.27
N LEU A 27 -3.59 6.43 -0.98
CA LEU A 27 -2.79 5.37 -0.36
C LEU A 27 -3.48 4.00 -0.48
N ALA A 28 -4.80 3.95 -0.30
CA ALA A 28 -5.56 2.71 -0.47
C ALA A 28 -5.49 2.20 -1.91
N LYS A 29 -5.58 3.08 -2.90
CA LYS A 29 -5.44 2.72 -4.31
C LYS A 29 -4.03 2.20 -4.64
N ILE A 30 -3.01 2.85 -4.11
CA ILE A 30 -1.62 2.40 -4.24
C ILE A 30 -1.47 1.01 -3.63
N GLY A 31 -2.00 0.81 -2.42
CA GLY A 31 -1.96 -0.48 -1.74
C GLY A 31 -2.62 -1.59 -2.54
N ALA A 32 -3.80 -1.32 -3.11
CA ALA A 32 -4.51 -2.29 -3.93
C ALA A 32 -3.72 -2.65 -5.20
N ALA A 33 -3.12 -1.67 -5.87
CA ALA A 33 -2.30 -1.90 -7.05
C ALA A 33 -1.05 -2.71 -6.71
N ALA A 34 -0.34 -2.33 -5.65
CA ALA A 34 0.86 -3.04 -5.20
C ALA A 34 0.54 -4.47 -4.77
N GLN A 35 -0.60 -4.68 -4.10
CA GLN A 35 -1.07 -6.01 -3.74
C GLN A 35 -1.28 -6.88 -4.97
N GLY A 36 -1.90 -6.33 -6.01
CA GLY A 36 -2.11 -7.04 -7.27
C GLY A 36 -0.80 -7.44 -7.93
N TYR A 37 0.14 -6.52 -8.02
CA TYR A 37 1.46 -6.82 -8.61
C TYR A 37 2.24 -7.85 -7.80
N ALA A 38 2.21 -7.74 -6.47
CA ALA A 38 2.89 -8.71 -5.61
C ALA A 38 2.27 -10.10 -5.74
N LYS A 39 0.95 -10.18 -5.81
CA LYS A 39 0.25 -11.46 -6.02
C LYS A 39 0.57 -12.07 -7.38
N ASP A 40 0.66 -11.26 -8.43
CA ASP A 40 0.98 -11.73 -9.78
C ASP A 40 2.38 -12.35 -9.83
N ASP A 41 3.34 -11.80 -9.07
CA ASP A 41 4.71 -12.28 -9.04
C ASP A 41 4.94 -13.40 -8.02
N THR A 42 3.94 -13.71 -7.19
CA THR A 42 4.09 -14.72 -6.14
C THR A 42 3.92 -16.12 -6.71
N PRO A 43 4.87 -17.05 -6.43
CA PRO A 43 4.71 -18.45 -6.83
C PRO A 43 3.48 -19.06 -6.19
N VAL A 44 2.67 -19.76 -7.01
CA VAL A 44 1.41 -20.35 -6.55
C VAL A 44 1.53 -21.86 -6.52
N ARG A 45 1.50 -22.46 -5.33
CA ARG A 45 1.36 -23.90 -5.14
C ARG A 45 -0.06 -24.21 -4.69
N ARG A 46 -0.48 -23.67 -3.53
CA ARG A 46 -1.83 -23.82 -2.98
C ARG A 46 -2.54 -22.47 -2.84
N GLY A 47 -1.88 -21.41 -3.26
CA GLY A 47 -2.42 -20.06 -3.16
C GLY A 47 -2.34 -19.43 -1.77
N VAL A 48 -1.82 -20.12 -0.76
CA VAL A 48 -1.76 -19.61 0.62
C VAL A 48 -0.89 -18.37 0.71
N LEU A 49 0.31 -18.40 0.13
CA LEU A 49 1.21 -17.25 0.15
C LEU A 49 0.61 -16.06 -0.58
N ARG A 50 0.12 -16.28 -1.80
CA ARG A 50 -0.52 -15.23 -2.58
C ARG A 50 -1.69 -14.62 -1.82
N ASP A 51 -2.54 -15.45 -1.24
CA ASP A 51 -3.73 -15.00 -0.54
C ASP A 51 -3.39 -14.32 0.81
N SER A 52 -2.18 -14.54 1.34
CA SER A 52 -1.72 -13.89 2.56
C SER A 52 -1.25 -12.45 2.36
N ILE A 53 -1.04 -12.02 1.11
CA ILE A 53 -0.60 -10.66 0.82
C ILE A 53 -1.76 -9.69 1.06
N GLY A 54 -1.57 -8.80 2.01
CA GLY A 54 -2.58 -7.84 2.40
C GLY A 54 -2.04 -6.42 2.39
N VAL A 55 -2.93 -5.49 2.66
CA VAL A 55 -2.65 -4.05 2.64
C VAL A 55 -3.08 -3.44 3.96
N GLU A 56 -2.26 -2.56 4.50
CA GLU A 56 -2.60 -1.76 5.66
C GLU A 56 -2.25 -0.30 5.39
N VAL A 57 -3.25 0.58 5.45
CA VAL A 57 -3.04 2.03 5.32
C VAL A 57 -2.87 2.60 6.71
N LYS A 58 -1.77 3.32 6.92
CA LYS A 58 -1.48 4.01 8.18
C LYS A 58 -1.47 5.52 7.94
N ASP A 59 -2.61 6.15 8.15
CA ASP A 59 -2.78 7.58 7.88
C ASP A 59 -1.88 8.46 8.74
N ASN A 60 -1.63 8.06 9.98
CA ASN A 60 -0.74 8.80 10.89
C ASN A 60 0.72 8.77 10.48
N GLU A 61 1.11 7.83 9.63
CA GLU A 61 2.48 7.71 9.11
C GLU A 61 2.58 8.17 7.65
N ASP A 62 1.47 8.54 7.01
CA ASP A 62 1.39 8.83 5.58
C ASP A 62 1.95 7.68 4.74
N ALA A 63 1.61 6.45 5.12
CA ALA A 63 2.18 5.25 4.53
C ALA A 63 1.14 4.18 4.27
N VAL A 64 1.43 3.34 3.31
CA VAL A 64 0.69 2.10 3.05
C VAL A 64 1.67 0.94 3.06
N TYR A 65 1.32 -0.10 3.78
CA TYR A 65 2.14 -1.31 3.90
C TYR A 65 1.49 -2.45 3.13
N VAL A 66 2.28 -3.14 2.33
CA VAL A 66 1.87 -4.32 1.58
C VAL A 66 2.81 -5.46 1.98
N GLY A 67 2.25 -6.56 2.42
CA GLY A 67 3.07 -7.68 2.86
C GLY A 67 2.24 -8.90 3.20
N THR A 68 2.93 -9.97 3.61
CA THR A 68 2.27 -11.20 4.02
C THR A 68 1.69 -11.06 5.42
N MET A 69 0.42 -11.43 5.57
CA MET A 69 -0.30 -11.35 6.84
C MET A 69 -0.29 -12.71 7.52
N ILE A 70 0.29 -12.77 8.72
CA ILE A 70 0.47 -14.02 9.46
C ILE A 70 -0.87 -14.72 9.74
N ASP A 71 -1.89 -13.94 10.06
CA ASP A 71 -3.22 -14.46 10.39
C ASP A 71 -3.94 -15.10 9.20
N LYS A 72 -3.45 -14.89 7.98
CA LYS A 72 -4.02 -15.50 6.78
C LYS A 72 -3.43 -16.86 6.42
N PHE A 73 -2.44 -17.31 7.16
CA PHE A 73 -1.92 -18.67 7.00
C PHE A 73 -2.79 -19.66 7.79
N PRO A 74 -3.05 -20.86 7.23
CA PRO A 74 -3.83 -21.87 7.94
C PRO A 74 -3.18 -22.26 9.27
N ALA A 75 -4.00 -22.70 10.24
CA ALA A 75 -3.51 -23.14 11.53
C ALA A 75 -2.48 -24.27 11.33
N GLY A 76 -1.35 -24.17 12.02
CA GLY A 76 -0.26 -25.14 11.92
C GLY A 76 0.71 -24.90 10.78
N GLU A 77 0.42 -24.01 9.84
CA GLU A 77 1.37 -23.65 8.79
C GLU A 77 2.23 -22.46 9.24
N LYS A 78 3.53 -22.55 8.98
CA LYS A 78 4.44 -21.45 9.27
C LYS A 78 4.44 -20.43 8.14
N PRO A 79 4.40 -19.11 8.44
CA PRO A 79 4.55 -18.09 7.40
C PRO A 79 5.92 -18.24 6.72
N TYR A 80 5.90 -18.39 5.41
CA TYR A 80 7.14 -18.61 4.63
C TYR A 80 7.39 -17.50 3.59
N GLY A 81 6.59 -16.44 3.60
CA GLY A 81 6.73 -15.33 2.65
C GLY A 81 8.10 -14.69 2.65
N LYS A 82 8.72 -14.55 3.82
CA LYS A 82 10.07 -14.01 3.96
C LYS A 82 11.10 -14.79 3.14
N TYR A 83 11.02 -16.10 3.18
CA TYR A 83 11.98 -16.96 2.45
C TYR A 83 11.75 -16.90 0.94
N VAL A 84 10.52 -16.77 0.50
CA VAL A 84 10.21 -16.61 -0.92
C VAL A 84 10.71 -15.24 -1.40
N GLU A 85 10.47 -14.18 -0.64
CA GLU A 85 10.89 -12.82 -0.98
C GLU A 85 12.42 -12.71 -1.08
N LEU A 86 13.12 -13.17 -0.05
CA LEU A 86 14.56 -12.94 0.11
C LEU A 86 15.44 -14.10 -0.35
N GLY A 87 14.86 -15.27 -0.54
CA GLY A 87 15.60 -16.49 -0.85
C GLY A 87 16.05 -17.23 0.40
N ALA A 88 16.32 -18.52 0.26
CA ALA A 88 16.82 -19.39 1.33
C ALA A 88 17.43 -20.66 0.74
N ARG A 89 18.38 -21.25 1.47
CA ARG A 89 18.98 -22.54 1.14
C ARG A 89 19.52 -22.62 -0.30
N GLY A 90 20.23 -21.57 -0.74
CA GLY A 90 20.79 -21.50 -2.07
C GLY A 90 19.81 -21.17 -3.21
N ARG A 91 18.55 -20.94 -2.90
CA ARG A 91 17.57 -20.50 -3.88
C ARG A 91 17.49 -18.98 -3.88
N PRO A 92 17.46 -18.33 -5.04
CA PRO A 92 17.28 -16.87 -5.10
C PRO A 92 15.87 -16.48 -4.65
N GLY A 93 15.74 -15.30 -4.08
CA GLY A 93 14.44 -14.73 -3.74
C GLY A 93 13.67 -14.31 -4.98
N VAL A 94 12.35 -14.32 -4.89
CA VAL A 94 11.45 -13.85 -5.95
C VAL A 94 11.34 -12.34 -5.95
N HIS A 95 11.48 -11.71 -4.76
CA HIS A 95 11.37 -10.27 -4.57
C HIS A 95 10.03 -9.67 -5.03
N MET A 96 8.95 -10.42 -4.85
CA MET A 96 7.61 -9.98 -5.29
C MET A 96 7.17 -8.68 -4.63
N LEU A 97 7.50 -8.48 -3.34
CA LEU A 97 7.14 -7.26 -2.63
C LEU A 97 8.04 -6.08 -3.03
N GLN A 98 9.35 -6.31 -3.12
CA GLN A 98 10.29 -5.29 -3.55
C GLN A 98 9.99 -4.84 -4.98
N ARG A 99 9.72 -5.77 -5.88
CA ARG A 99 9.41 -5.47 -7.28
C ARG A 99 8.08 -4.73 -7.39
N ALA A 100 7.08 -5.12 -6.61
CA ALA A 100 5.81 -4.40 -6.57
C ALA A 100 6.00 -2.94 -6.15
N ALA A 101 6.89 -2.68 -5.21
CA ALA A 101 7.17 -1.33 -4.75
C ALA A 101 8.00 -0.53 -5.77
N SER A 102 9.03 -1.11 -6.38
CA SER A 102 10.00 -0.38 -7.19
C SER A 102 9.66 -0.29 -8.67
N GLU A 103 9.05 -1.32 -9.24
CA GLU A 103 8.81 -1.35 -10.70
C GLU A 103 7.63 -0.49 -11.15
N HIS A 104 6.75 -0.11 -10.22
CA HIS A 104 5.53 0.63 -10.52
C HIS A 104 5.43 1.97 -9.79
N ALA A 105 6.58 2.54 -9.40
CA ALA A 105 6.62 3.79 -8.64
C ALA A 105 5.92 4.95 -9.36
N ASP A 106 6.07 5.06 -10.67
CA ASP A 106 5.43 6.12 -11.45
C ASP A 106 3.90 5.99 -11.44
N GLU A 107 3.39 4.77 -11.51
CA GLU A 107 1.95 4.52 -11.41
C GLU A 107 1.41 4.92 -10.05
N TYR A 108 2.11 4.59 -8.98
CA TYR A 108 1.70 4.93 -7.62
C TYR A 108 1.67 6.45 -7.41
N LYS A 109 2.67 7.14 -7.92
CA LYS A 109 2.71 8.59 -7.89
C LYS A 109 1.50 9.20 -8.59
N LYS A 110 1.15 8.68 -9.75
CA LYS A 110 0.00 9.15 -10.52
C LYS A 110 -1.31 8.88 -9.78
N LEU A 111 -1.46 7.70 -9.18
CA LEU A 111 -2.65 7.37 -8.40
C LEU A 111 -2.86 8.34 -7.25
N LEU A 112 -1.79 8.69 -6.55
CA LEU A 112 -1.87 9.66 -5.46
C LEU A 112 -2.18 11.07 -5.98
N GLU A 113 -1.52 11.51 -7.03
CA GLU A 113 -1.76 12.82 -7.65
C GLU A 113 -3.21 12.96 -8.12
N ASP A 114 -3.75 11.94 -8.77
CA ASP A 114 -5.13 11.95 -9.26
C ASP A 114 -6.13 12.01 -8.10
N SER A 115 -5.86 11.30 -7.01
CA SER A 115 -6.70 11.37 -5.81
C SER A 115 -6.67 12.76 -5.17
N MET A 116 -5.50 13.39 -5.12
CA MET A 116 -5.34 14.73 -4.56
C MET A 116 -5.99 15.81 -5.43
N LYS A 117 -5.97 15.65 -6.75
CA LYS A 117 -6.62 16.57 -7.68
C LYS A 117 -8.14 16.61 -7.51
N ASN A 118 -8.73 15.48 -7.15
CA ASN A 118 -10.18 15.35 -7.01
C ASN A 118 -10.64 15.67 -5.59
N ALA A 119 -9.76 16.17 -4.77
CA ALA A 119 -10.09 16.54 -3.39
C ALA A 119 -10.94 17.82 -3.32
#